data_dcd1730829bc081fd60ed8031fdb7ae7
#
_entry.id   dcd1730829bc081fd60ed8031fdb7ae7
#
_cell.length_a   1.000
_cell.length_b   1.000
_cell.length_c   1.000
_cell.angle_alpha   90.00
_cell.angle_beta   90.00
_cell.angle_gamma   90.00
#
_symmetry.space_group_name_H-M   'P 1'
#
loop_
_entity.id
_entity.type
_entity.pdbx_description
1 polymer ?
#
loop_
_entity_poly.entity_id
_entity_poly.type
_entity_poly.pdbx_seq_one_letter_code
_entity_poly.pdbx_strand_id
1 'polypeptide(L)'
;EIMPSLVGSEMCIRDRLDMVECLIGPDIRLIHYQGIYKPAYTGGEVRWHQDNDYFKVAENRTISVWLALDDVTVENGCMWYLPGHHHQLLEHEQLWSTSEKKGFYLAIPEIDDTRALPAEIKSGGFAIHHCLMPHRSLKNETARPRRGLAMHFMDAKMPDPDMLSILPEDATPVLRRRAPQPGVAGSSLPSQHLKDRV
;
A
#
# COMPACT_ATOMS: atom_id res chain seq x y z
N GLU A 1 -15.36 -22.54 21.43
CA GLU A 1 -15.70 -21.10 21.26
C GLU A 1 -14.58 -20.27 20.54
N ILE A 2 -13.98 -20.81 19.48
CA ILE A 2 -12.96 -20.07 18.68
C ILE A 2 -13.47 -19.76 17.25
N MET A 3 -14.68 -20.15 16.91
CA MET A 3 -15.20 -20.09 15.53
C MET A 3 -15.83 -18.76 15.06
N PRO A 4 -16.32 -17.82 15.89
CA PRO A 4 -16.87 -16.57 15.36
C PRO A 4 -15.84 -15.59 14.80
N SER A 5 -14.57 -15.67 15.24
CA SER A 5 -13.55 -14.70 14.84
C SER A 5 -12.95 -14.98 13.44
N LEU A 6 -12.95 -16.23 12.98
CA LEU A 6 -12.44 -16.60 11.66
C LEU A 6 -13.39 -16.22 10.52
N VAL A 7 -14.70 -16.37 10.74
CA VAL A 7 -15.72 -15.98 9.74
C VAL A 7 -15.71 -14.46 9.52
N GLY A 8 -15.51 -13.68 10.59
CA GLY A 8 -15.34 -12.22 10.48
C GLY A 8 -14.07 -11.79 9.77
N SER A 9 -12.96 -12.53 9.93
CA SER A 9 -11.69 -12.19 9.28
C SER A 9 -11.69 -12.50 7.78
N GLU A 10 -12.31 -13.60 7.34
CA GLU A 10 -12.45 -13.93 5.93
C GLU A 10 -13.33 -12.92 5.18
N MET A 11 -14.43 -12.51 5.77
CA MET A 11 -15.29 -11.48 5.20
C MET A 11 -14.53 -10.15 5.05
N CYS A 12 -13.79 -9.74 6.06
CA CYS A 12 -12.96 -8.54 6.01
C CYS A 12 -11.85 -8.59 4.93
N ILE A 13 -11.28 -9.75 4.62
CA ILE A 13 -10.26 -9.89 3.57
C ILE A 13 -10.90 -9.75 2.18
N ARG A 14 -12.04 -10.36 1.95
CA ARG A 14 -12.77 -10.26 0.66
C ARG A 14 -13.17 -8.82 0.37
N ASP A 15 -13.77 -8.12 1.32
CA ASP A 15 -14.20 -6.73 1.16
C ASP A 15 -13.02 -5.82 0.79
N ARG A 16 -11.83 -6.04 1.36
CA ARG A 16 -10.62 -5.29 1.02
C ARG A 16 -10.13 -5.59 -0.39
N LEU A 17 -10.14 -6.86 -0.79
CA LEU A 17 -9.75 -7.24 -2.15
C LEU A 17 -10.76 -6.71 -3.19
N ASP A 18 -12.04 -6.62 -2.86
CA ASP A 18 -13.04 -6.01 -3.73
C ASP A 18 -12.77 -4.50 -3.92
N MET A 19 -12.37 -3.80 -2.87
CA MET A 19 -11.96 -2.40 -2.99
C MET A 19 -10.66 -2.23 -3.78
N VAL A 20 -9.67 -3.11 -3.56
CA VAL A 20 -8.43 -3.12 -4.36
C VAL A 20 -8.75 -3.39 -5.83
N GLU A 21 -9.64 -4.35 -6.12
CA GLU A 21 -10.10 -4.64 -7.49
C GLU A 21 -10.71 -3.42 -8.18
N CYS A 22 -11.51 -2.63 -7.47
CA CYS A 22 -12.10 -1.40 -8.02
C CYS A 22 -11.01 -0.36 -8.41
N LEU A 23 -9.83 -0.41 -7.79
CA LEU A 23 -8.77 0.57 -8.00
C LEU A 23 -7.72 0.12 -9.02
N ILE A 24 -7.33 -1.15 -9.02
CA ILE A 24 -6.26 -1.67 -9.88
C ILE A 24 -6.69 -2.75 -10.86
N GLY A 25 -7.97 -3.16 -10.82
CA GLY A 25 -8.51 -4.21 -11.69
C GLY A 25 -8.51 -5.59 -11.04
N PRO A 26 -9.07 -6.60 -11.77
CA PRO A 26 -9.42 -7.89 -11.19
C PRO A 26 -8.26 -8.88 -11.02
N ASP A 27 -7.09 -8.57 -11.56
CA ASP A 27 -5.92 -9.42 -11.46
C ASP A 27 -4.99 -8.85 -10.37
N ILE A 28 -5.10 -9.36 -9.13
CA ILE A 28 -4.46 -8.79 -7.94
C ILE A 28 -3.32 -9.68 -7.47
N ARG A 29 -2.13 -9.11 -7.35
CA ARG A 29 -0.95 -9.72 -6.76
C ARG A 29 -0.53 -8.96 -5.51
N LEU A 30 -0.26 -9.69 -4.43
CA LEU A 30 0.38 -9.15 -3.23
C LEU A 30 1.88 -9.12 -3.46
N ILE A 31 2.49 -7.93 -3.41
CA ILE A 31 3.93 -7.78 -3.66
C ILE A 31 4.75 -7.61 -2.39
N HIS A 32 4.14 -7.12 -1.33
CA HIS A 32 4.80 -6.96 -0.05
C HIS A 32 3.77 -6.88 1.08
N TYR A 33 4.15 -7.37 2.26
CA TYR A 33 3.40 -7.16 3.49
C TYR A 33 4.35 -7.09 4.69
N GLN A 34 3.97 -6.29 5.68
CA GLN A 34 4.76 -6.19 6.92
C GLN A 34 3.89 -5.80 8.11
N GLY A 35 4.20 -6.37 9.25
CA GLY A 35 3.67 -5.92 10.54
C GLY A 35 4.34 -4.62 10.97
N ILE A 36 3.54 -3.62 11.30
CA ILE A 36 4.02 -2.33 11.82
C ILE A 36 3.70 -2.27 13.31
N TYR A 37 4.74 -2.21 14.12
CA TYR A 37 4.62 -2.17 15.56
C TYR A 37 5.23 -0.89 16.14
N LYS A 38 4.42 -0.10 16.83
CA LYS A 38 4.88 1.05 17.61
C LYS A 38 4.70 0.73 19.10
N PRO A 39 5.80 0.39 19.81
CA PRO A 39 5.72 0.16 21.26
C PRO A 39 5.21 1.39 22.00
N ALA A 40 4.66 1.17 23.20
CA ALA A 40 4.26 2.24 24.11
C ALA A 40 5.44 3.19 24.37
N TYR A 41 5.21 4.49 24.27
CA TYR A 41 6.16 5.61 24.50
C TYR A 41 7.42 5.62 23.65
N THR A 42 7.90 4.48 23.15
CA THR A 42 9.16 4.34 22.42
C THR A 42 8.98 4.12 20.92
N GLY A 43 7.76 3.95 20.44
CA GLY A 43 7.47 3.78 19.04
C GLY A 43 7.84 5.02 18.22
N GLY A 44 8.91 4.93 17.43
CA GLY A 44 9.47 6.03 16.65
C GLY A 44 8.54 6.53 15.52
N GLU A 45 8.87 7.68 14.97
CA GLU A 45 8.23 8.21 13.77
C GLU A 45 8.65 7.43 12.50
N VAL A 46 7.80 7.47 11.48
CA VAL A 46 8.15 7.17 10.09
C VAL A 46 7.99 8.48 9.33
N ARG A 47 9.06 8.95 8.70
CA ARG A 47 9.08 10.23 7.99
C ARG A 47 8.20 10.20 6.73
N TRP A 48 7.95 11.36 6.13
CA TRP A 48 7.27 11.48 4.86
C TRP A 48 7.97 10.65 3.79
N HIS A 49 7.22 9.80 3.10
CA HIS A 49 7.70 8.97 2.00
C HIS A 49 6.55 8.58 1.06
N GLN A 50 6.91 8.01 -0.07
CA GLN A 50 6.00 7.39 -1.03
C GLN A 50 6.44 5.93 -1.23
N ASP A 51 5.51 5.00 -1.17
CA ASP A 51 5.80 3.57 -1.25
C ASP A 51 6.49 3.18 -2.55
N ASN A 52 6.11 3.81 -3.67
CA ASN A 52 6.67 3.43 -4.96
C ASN A 52 8.15 3.78 -5.12
N ASP A 53 8.72 4.61 -4.27
CA ASP A 53 10.17 4.82 -4.28
C ASP A 53 10.94 3.58 -3.77
N TYR A 54 10.32 2.77 -2.92
CA TYR A 54 10.85 1.45 -2.54
C TYR A 54 10.61 0.39 -3.62
N PHE A 55 9.40 0.35 -4.19
CA PHE A 55 8.99 -0.76 -5.06
C PHE A 55 9.38 -0.57 -6.53
N LYS A 56 9.43 0.68 -7.00
CA LYS A 56 9.73 1.03 -8.40
C LYS A 56 8.80 0.31 -9.41
N VAL A 57 7.55 0.10 -9.03
CA VAL A 57 6.55 -0.49 -9.93
C VAL A 57 6.28 0.47 -11.08
N ALA A 58 6.33 -0.05 -12.30
CA ALA A 58 6.03 0.72 -13.51
C ALA A 58 4.61 1.29 -13.48
N GLU A 59 4.41 2.43 -14.14
CA GLU A 59 3.13 3.14 -14.22
C GLU A 59 2.50 3.50 -12.85
N ASN A 60 3.24 3.34 -11.74
CA ASN A 60 2.77 3.64 -10.39
C ASN A 60 1.43 2.95 -10.02
N ARG A 61 1.21 1.73 -10.50
CA ARG A 61 -0.04 0.99 -10.33
C ARG A 61 -0.02 0.06 -9.13
N THR A 62 0.35 0.61 -7.99
CA THR A 62 0.35 -0.10 -6.71
C THR A 62 -0.58 0.59 -5.74
N ILE A 63 -1.31 -0.19 -4.98
CA ILE A 63 -2.20 0.27 -3.90
C ILE A 63 -1.73 -0.33 -2.59
N SER A 64 -1.63 0.51 -1.59
CA SER A 64 -1.28 0.13 -0.22
C SER A 64 -2.54 0.09 0.64
N VAL A 65 -2.71 -1.00 1.37
CA VAL A 65 -3.77 -1.18 2.37
C VAL A 65 -3.11 -1.28 3.74
N TRP A 66 -3.45 -0.37 4.63
CA TRP A 66 -2.97 -0.37 6.00
C TRP A 66 -4.10 -0.74 6.96
N LEU A 67 -4.03 -1.93 7.55
CA LEU A 67 -5.02 -2.48 8.49
C LEU A 67 -4.65 -2.14 9.93
N ALA A 68 -5.58 -1.55 10.67
CA ALA A 68 -5.45 -1.30 12.10
C ALA A 68 -5.78 -2.57 12.91
N LEU A 69 -4.80 -3.08 13.66
CA LEU A 69 -5.01 -4.19 14.60
C LEU A 69 -5.42 -3.70 16.01
N ASP A 70 -5.13 -2.45 16.31
CA ASP A 70 -5.56 -1.74 17.51
C ASP A 70 -6.31 -0.46 17.10
N ASP A 71 -6.98 0.21 18.02
CA ASP A 71 -7.49 1.56 17.80
C ASP A 71 -6.30 2.50 17.55
N VAL A 72 -6.37 3.25 16.47
CA VAL A 72 -5.30 4.13 15.99
C VAL A 72 -5.76 5.58 16.10
N THR A 73 -4.99 6.39 16.82
CA THR A 73 -5.25 7.79 17.09
C THR A 73 -4.03 8.65 16.79
N VAL A 74 -4.20 9.97 16.81
CA VAL A 74 -3.07 10.90 16.65
C VAL A 74 -1.99 10.62 17.69
N GLU A 75 -2.38 10.42 18.95
CA GLU A 75 -1.46 10.27 20.09
C GLU A 75 -0.65 8.96 20.03
N ASN A 76 -1.21 7.90 19.43
CA ASN A 76 -0.48 6.63 19.30
C ASN A 76 0.19 6.44 17.94
N GLY A 77 0.24 7.51 17.14
CA GLY A 77 0.98 7.56 15.89
C GLY A 77 0.21 7.00 14.69
N CYS A 78 -0.99 7.53 14.44
CA CYS A 78 -1.74 7.24 13.22
C CYS A 78 -0.97 7.64 11.95
N MET A 79 -1.44 7.16 10.82
CA MET A 79 -0.95 7.61 9.52
C MET A 79 -1.43 9.05 9.25
N TRP A 80 -0.57 9.82 8.60
CA TRP A 80 -0.88 11.14 8.06
C TRP A 80 -0.69 11.10 6.56
N TYR A 81 -1.63 11.66 5.83
CA TYR A 81 -1.61 11.73 4.37
C TYR A 81 -1.59 13.18 3.90
N LEU A 82 -0.97 13.42 2.74
CA LEU A 82 -0.95 14.74 2.11
C LEU A 82 -1.78 14.70 0.81
N PRO A 83 -3.09 14.98 0.88
CA PRO A 83 -3.98 14.91 -0.28
C PRO A 83 -3.54 15.82 -1.43
N GLY A 84 -3.73 15.32 -2.66
CA GLY A 84 -3.39 16.06 -3.87
C GLY A 84 -1.93 15.91 -4.34
N HIS A 85 -1.06 15.24 -3.58
CA HIS A 85 0.37 15.07 -3.92
C HIS A 85 0.71 13.68 -4.48
N HIS A 86 -0.28 12.88 -4.89
CA HIS A 86 -0.11 11.53 -5.41
C HIS A 86 0.03 11.43 -6.94
N HIS A 87 0.28 12.55 -7.62
CA HIS A 87 0.37 12.58 -9.08
C HIS A 87 1.78 12.40 -9.62
N GLN A 88 2.78 12.54 -8.78
CA GLN A 88 4.18 12.40 -9.16
C GLN A 88 5.02 11.81 -8.03
N LEU A 89 6.10 11.13 -8.40
CA LEU A 89 7.12 10.73 -7.45
C LEU A 89 7.93 11.96 -7.05
N LEU A 90 8.03 12.21 -5.76
CA LEU A 90 8.86 13.26 -5.18
C LEU A 90 10.29 12.77 -4.99
N GLU A 91 11.22 13.69 -4.80
CA GLU A 91 12.60 13.37 -4.48
C GLU A 91 12.68 12.77 -3.07
N HIS A 92 13.43 11.67 -2.93
CA HIS A 92 13.67 11.02 -1.66
C HIS A 92 15.17 10.99 -1.35
N GLU A 93 15.51 11.13 -0.09
CA GLU A 93 16.82 10.84 0.45
C GLU A 93 16.83 9.46 1.12
N GLN A 94 17.95 8.76 0.99
CA GLN A 94 18.16 7.49 1.68
C GLN A 94 18.82 7.76 3.04
N LEU A 95 18.13 7.36 4.10
CA LEU A 95 18.61 7.48 5.47
C LEU A 95 18.89 6.08 6.04
N TRP A 96 19.95 5.98 6.84
CA TRP A 96 20.34 4.72 7.44
C TRP A 96 19.77 4.57 8.84
N SER A 97 19.23 3.39 9.14
CA SER A 97 18.61 3.11 10.45
C SER A 97 19.62 3.00 11.59
N THR A 98 20.90 2.71 11.27
CA THR A 98 21.99 2.59 12.25
C THR A 98 23.28 3.17 11.69
N SER A 99 24.24 3.49 12.58
CA SER A 99 25.59 3.91 12.20
C SER A 99 26.35 2.84 11.39
N GLU A 100 26.00 1.57 11.55
CA GLU A 100 26.56 0.45 10.80
C GLU A 100 25.91 0.25 9.43
N LYS A 101 24.98 1.13 9.04
CA LYS A 101 24.21 1.07 7.78
C LYS A 101 23.45 -0.26 7.57
N LYS A 102 22.95 -0.82 8.66
CA LYS A 102 22.07 -2.00 8.64
C LYS A 102 20.62 -1.56 8.46
N GLY A 103 20.14 -1.68 7.24
CA GLY A 103 18.81 -1.21 6.84
C GLY A 103 18.76 0.29 6.57
N PHE A 104 17.93 0.66 5.63
CA PHE A 104 17.67 2.06 5.26
C PHE A 104 16.17 2.32 5.19
N TYR A 105 15.83 3.59 5.22
CA TYR A 105 14.50 4.06 4.88
C TYR A 105 14.61 5.28 3.96
N LEU A 106 13.58 5.50 3.17
CA LEU A 106 13.48 6.63 2.27
C LEU A 106 12.66 7.73 2.94
N ALA A 107 13.07 8.97 2.74
CA ALA A 107 12.37 10.12 3.28
C ALA A 107 12.34 11.26 2.26
N ILE A 108 11.22 11.95 2.19
CA ILE A 108 11.11 13.22 1.47
C ILE A 108 11.73 14.29 2.38
N PRO A 109 12.83 14.94 1.97
CA PRO A 109 13.58 15.84 2.87
C PRO A 109 12.78 17.10 3.23
N GLU A 110 12.08 17.68 2.26
CA GLU A 110 11.28 18.89 2.45
C GLU A 110 9.91 18.72 1.79
N ILE A 111 8.84 18.97 2.56
CA ILE A 111 7.46 18.90 2.07
C ILE A 111 6.60 19.88 2.87
N ASP A 112 5.79 20.68 2.18
CA ASP A 112 4.77 21.49 2.82
C ASP A 112 3.63 20.58 3.30
N ASP A 113 3.59 20.31 4.59
CA ASP A 113 2.61 19.43 5.22
C ASP A 113 1.47 20.14 5.96
N THR A 114 1.30 21.44 5.71
CA THR A 114 0.24 22.26 6.33
C THR A 114 -1.18 21.75 6.03
N ARG A 115 -1.34 20.98 4.96
CA ARG A 115 -2.61 20.35 4.54
C ARG A 115 -2.68 18.87 4.86
N ALA A 116 -1.75 18.34 5.65
CA ALA A 116 -1.75 16.92 6.03
C ALA A 116 -2.95 16.59 6.91
N LEU A 117 -3.54 15.42 6.67
CA LEU A 117 -4.71 14.92 7.39
C LEU A 117 -4.37 13.63 8.14
N PRO A 118 -4.74 13.53 9.41
CA PRO A 118 -4.59 12.29 10.17
C PRO A 118 -5.67 11.27 9.78
N ALA A 119 -5.29 10.00 9.75
CA ALA A 119 -6.20 8.87 9.57
C ALA A 119 -6.35 8.10 10.88
N GLU A 120 -7.27 8.54 11.72
CA GLU A 120 -7.66 7.79 12.91
C GLU A 120 -8.59 6.64 12.53
N ILE A 121 -8.27 5.43 12.97
CA ILE A 121 -8.93 4.20 12.51
C ILE A 121 -9.21 3.31 13.70
N LYS A 122 -10.44 2.81 13.82
CA LYS A 122 -10.79 1.79 14.80
C LYS A 122 -10.16 0.44 14.46
N SER A 123 -9.88 -0.37 15.47
CA SER A 123 -9.39 -1.74 15.29
C SER A 123 -10.28 -2.53 14.31
N GLY A 124 -9.66 -3.20 13.35
CA GLY A 124 -10.31 -3.88 12.23
C GLY A 124 -10.60 -2.99 11.02
N GLY A 125 -10.59 -1.67 11.16
CA GLY A 125 -10.67 -0.73 10.06
C GLY A 125 -9.35 -0.64 9.28
N PHE A 126 -9.37 0.05 8.14
CA PHE A 126 -8.18 0.16 7.28
C PHE A 126 -8.19 1.46 6.48
N ALA A 127 -7.02 1.89 6.05
CA ALA A 127 -6.82 2.94 5.06
C ALA A 127 -6.32 2.35 3.75
N ILE A 128 -6.73 2.93 2.62
CA ILE A 128 -6.17 2.61 1.29
C ILE A 128 -5.56 3.88 0.72
N HIS A 129 -4.39 3.76 0.13
CA HIS A 129 -3.74 4.86 -0.56
C HIS A 129 -2.95 4.41 -1.78
N HIS A 130 -2.80 5.33 -2.72
CA HIS A 130 -1.99 5.15 -3.91
C HIS A 130 -0.50 5.12 -3.54
N CYS A 131 0.32 4.36 -4.26
CA CYS A 131 1.75 4.23 -3.98
C CYS A 131 2.55 5.54 -4.06
N LEU A 132 2.03 6.55 -4.73
CA LEU A 132 2.58 7.91 -4.77
C LEU A 132 1.96 8.85 -3.72
N MET A 133 1.09 8.38 -2.83
CA MET A 133 0.54 9.21 -1.78
C MET A 133 1.61 9.46 -0.71
N PRO A 134 2.10 10.71 -0.54
CA PRO A 134 3.00 11.02 0.56
C PRO A 134 2.31 10.77 1.88
N HIS A 135 2.98 10.00 2.74
CA HIS A 135 2.44 9.67 4.05
C HIS A 135 3.55 9.53 5.09
N ARG A 136 3.18 9.70 6.34
CA ARG A 136 4.05 9.52 7.51
C ARG A 136 3.28 8.95 8.70
N SER A 137 3.98 8.61 9.77
CA SER A 137 3.35 8.39 11.08
C SER A 137 4.23 8.92 12.20
N LEU A 138 3.61 9.61 13.15
CA LEU A 138 4.32 10.19 14.28
C LEU A 138 4.66 9.14 15.34
N LYS A 139 5.31 9.56 16.40
CA LYS A 139 5.65 8.72 17.56
C LYS A 139 4.39 8.18 18.24
N ASN A 140 4.53 7.10 18.95
CA ASN A 140 3.53 6.65 19.91
C ASN A 140 3.85 7.24 21.30
N GLU A 141 3.03 8.16 21.75
CA GLU A 141 3.17 8.86 23.04
C GLU A 141 2.27 8.25 24.13
N THR A 142 1.60 7.14 23.83
CA THR A 142 0.65 6.49 24.75
C THR A 142 1.25 5.30 25.50
N ALA A 143 0.58 4.91 26.58
CA ALA A 143 0.94 3.72 27.39
C ALA A 143 0.60 2.38 26.70
N ARG A 144 -0.01 2.39 25.51
CA ARG A 144 -0.40 1.19 24.79
C ARG A 144 0.35 1.08 23.46
N PRO A 145 0.74 -0.13 23.04
CA PRO A 145 1.33 -0.32 21.71
C PRO A 145 0.27 -0.06 20.64
N ARG A 146 0.74 0.26 19.42
CA ARG A 146 -0.07 0.36 18.21
C ARG A 146 0.45 -0.61 17.16
N ARG A 147 -0.40 -1.56 16.77
CA ARG A 147 -0.11 -2.57 15.78
C ARG A 147 -0.92 -2.34 14.52
N GLY A 148 -0.33 -2.59 13.39
CA GLY A 148 -0.97 -2.56 12.09
C GLY A 148 -0.30 -3.52 11.13
N LEU A 149 -0.96 -3.77 10.01
CA LEU A 149 -0.45 -4.57 8.91
C LEU A 149 -0.52 -3.74 7.63
N ALA A 150 0.63 -3.50 7.02
CA ALA A 150 0.73 -2.89 5.71
C ALA A 150 0.79 -4.00 4.65
N MET A 151 0.01 -3.84 3.57
CA MET A 151 -0.05 -4.76 2.45
C MET A 151 -0.03 -3.95 1.16
N HIS A 152 0.79 -4.38 0.19
CA HIS A 152 0.95 -3.66 -1.07
C HIS A 152 0.55 -4.58 -2.23
N PHE A 153 -0.33 -4.07 -3.08
CA PHE A 153 -0.94 -4.83 -4.17
C PHE A 153 -0.66 -4.16 -5.51
N MET A 154 -0.42 -4.97 -6.53
CA MET A 154 -0.30 -4.50 -7.92
C MET A 154 -1.19 -5.32 -8.85
N ASP A 155 -1.44 -4.79 -10.06
CA ASP A 155 -2.05 -5.56 -11.15
C ASP A 155 -1.10 -6.70 -11.55
N ALA A 156 -1.55 -7.94 -11.44
CA ALA A 156 -0.75 -9.13 -11.74
C ALA A 156 -0.33 -9.25 -13.22
N LYS A 157 -0.82 -8.38 -14.10
CA LYS A 157 -0.41 -8.30 -15.51
C LYS A 157 0.77 -7.36 -15.73
N MET A 158 1.09 -6.54 -14.73
CA MET A 158 2.23 -5.65 -14.82
C MET A 158 3.54 -6.45 -14.72
N PRO A 159 4.60 -6.00 -15.41
CA PRO A 159 5.91 -6.60 -15.23
C PRO A 159 6.37 -6.51 -13.78
N ASP A 160 7.04 -7.54 -13.32
CA ASP A 160 7.59 -7.58 -11.98
C ASP A 160 8.66 -6.48 -11.83
N PRO A 161 8.58 -5.67 -10.78
CA PRO A 161 9.68 -4.75 -10.47
C PRO A 161 10.94 -5.54 -10.05
N ASP A 162 12.10 -4.98 -10.31
CA ASP A 162 13.40 -5.65 -10.06
C ASP A 162 13.53 -6.20 -8.62
N MET A 163 12.96 -5.50 -7.65
CA MET A 163 12.99 -5.93 -6.26
C MET A 163 12.30 -7.27 -6.00
N LEU A 164 11.35 -7.67 -6.83
CA LEU A 164 10.65 -8.95 -6.67
C LEU A 164 11.47 -10.11 -7.21
N SER A 165 12.43 -9.87 -8.11
CA SER A 165 13.28 -10.90 -8.71
C SER A 165 14.16 -11.64 -7.69
N ILE A 166 14.39 -11.03 -6.53
CA ILE A 166 15.19 -11.63 -5.43
C ILE A 166 14.34 -12.40 -4.40
N LEU A 167 13.01 -12.37 -4.53
CA LEU A 167 12.10 -13.05 -3.62
C LEU A 167 11.73 -14.43 -4.19
N PRO A 168 11.44 -15.42 -3.33
CA PRO A 168 10.83 -16.67 -3.76
C PRO A 168 9.51 -16.41 -4.50
N GLU A 169 9.21 -17.21 -5.52
CA GLU A 169 7.99 -17.03 -6.34
C GLU A 169 6.70 -17.09 -5.51
N ASP A 170 6.67 -17.88 -4.45
CA ASP A 170 5.56 -18.02 -3.52
C ASP A 170 5.43 -16.87 -2.50
N ALA A 171 6.46 -16.01 -2.37
CA ALA A 171 6.44 -14.85 -1.47
C ALA A 171 5.51 -13.74 -1.96
N THR A 172 5.14 -13.75 -3.24
CA THR A 172 4.27 -12.72 -3.86
C THR A 172 3.08 -13.37 -4.58
N PRO A 173 2.12 -13.96 -3.85
CA PRO A 173 1.05 -14.73 -4.44
C PRO A 173 0.08 -13.85 -5.24
N VAL A 174 -0.42 -14.41 -6.35
CA VAL A 174 -1.59 -13.86 -7.04
C VAL A 174 -2.83 -14.27 -6.25
N LEU A 175 -3.50 -13.27 -5.67
CA LEU A 175 -4.64 -13.50 -4.78
C LEU A 175 -5.97 -13.57 -5.53
N ARG A 176 -6.05 -12.91 -6.68
CA ARG A 176 -7.25 -12.89 -7.53
C ARG A 176 -6.85 -12.86 -9.00
N ARG A 177 -7.57 -13.60 -9.83
CA ARG A 177 -7.48 -13.54 -11.30
C ARG A 177 -8.90 -13.44 -11.86
N ARG A 178 -9.06 -12.68 -12.91
CA ARG A 178 -10.31 -12.68 -13.66
C ARG A 178 -10.55 -14.09 -14.22
N ALA A 179 -11.69 -14.69 -13.91
CA ALA A 179 -12.09 -15.94 -14.57
C ALA A 179 -12.13 -15.73 -16.09
N PRO A 180 -11.62 -16.67 -16.91
CA PRO A 180 -11.79 -16.61 -18.35
C PRO A 180 -13.28 -16.44 -18.65
N GLN A 181 -13.66 -15.38 -19.36
CA GLN A 181 -15.06 -15.23 -19.80
C GLN A 181 -15.36 -16.37 -20.79
N PRO A 182 -16.36 -17.24 -20.55
CA PRO A 182 -16.74 -18.23 -21.52
C PRO A 182 -17.27 -17.51 -22.76
N GLY A 183 -16.52 -17.62 -23.87
CA GLY A 183 -17.00 -17.34 -25.21
C GLY A 183 -17.06 -15.87 -25.66
N VAL A 184 -15.91 -15.21 -25.75
CA VAL A 184 -15.69 -14.24 -26.82
C VAL A 184 -14.52 -14.76 -27.64
N ALA A 185 -14.79 -15.69 -28.54
CA ALA A 185 -13.87 -16.04 -29.61
C ALA A 185 -13.54 -14.74 -30.37
N GLY A 186 -12.25 -14.52 -30.59
CA GLY A 186 -11.71 -13.28 -31.09
C GLY A 186 -12.50 -12.65 -32.25
N SER A 187 -13.16 -11.56 -32.00
CA SER A 187 -13.43 -10.57 -33.02
C SER A 187 -12.17 -9.72 -33.14
N SER A 188 -11.32 -10.09 -34.09
CA SER A 188 -10.31 -9.18 -34.63
C SER A 188 -11.03 -7.92 -35.07
N LEU A 189 -10.91 -6.85 -34.32
CA LEU A 189 -11.29 -5.52 -34.79
C LEU A 189 -10.40 -5.18 -35.98
N PRO A 190 -10.98 -4.85 -37.15
CA PRO A 190 -10.20 -4.40 -38.28
C PRO A 190 -9.55 -3.06 -37.91
N SER A 191 -8.25 -3.02 -38.06
CA SER A 191 -7.47 -1.79 -38.06
C SER A 191 -7.86 -0.94 -39.28
N GLN A 192 -8.82 -0.04 -39.12
CA GLN A 192 -9.07 1.00 -40.12
C GLN A 192 -9.50 2.31 -39.46
N HIS A 193 -8.71 3.34 -39.77
CA HIS A 193 -9.02 4.77 -39.73
C HIS A 193 -9.08 5.50 -38.38
N LEU A 194 -7.88 5.92 -37.91
CA LEU A 194 -7.74 7.23 -37.27
C LEU A 194 -6.64 8.03 -37.98
N LYS A 195 -6.88 8.35 -39.25
CA LYS A 195 -6.31 9.52 -39.92
C LYS A 195 -7.48 10.39 -40.32
N ASP A 196 -7.35 11.68 -40.10
CA ASP A 196 -8.27 12.78 -40.39
C ASP A 196 -9.22 13.15 -39.23
N ARG A 197 -8.65 13.99 -38.31
CA ARG A 197 -9.25 15.28 -37.92
C ARG A 197 -8.19 16.13 -37.23
N VAL A 198 -7.90 17.23 -37.92
CA VAL A 198 -7.13 18.42 -37.55
C VAL A 198 -7.53 18.96 -36.18
#